data_e4e8696b5587414ed9c86731f14fd00d
#
_entry.id   e4e8696b5587414ed9c86731f14fd00d
#
_cell.length_a   1.000
_cell.length_b   1.000
_cell.length_c   1.000
_cell.angle_alpha   90.00
_cell.angle_beta   90.00
_cell.angle_gamma   90.00
#
_symmetry.space_group_name_H-M   'P 1'
#
loop_
_entity.id
_entity.type
_entity.pdbx_description
1 polymer ?
#
loop_
_entity_poly.entity_id
_entity_poly.type
_entity_poly.pdbx_seq_one_letter_code
_entity_poly.pdbx_strand_id
1 'polypeptide(L)'
;RPDSAASTPVYRIPLQDGWNAISNPLETDVSWSAVQAANDGTNQALYRYDGNWDPVTTFASAAEGEAYYFRDDQLDTLVVPYPSAQTNQSRTVAGQKRTSAAAPTLALHAVQDGDTLSTARAGLLDGAAAGLDSTDRYGPPGYFGGASLRFLADGEDRRHALRAAFAPPGSEGQAFDLRLRAAPDTVLTLAARGVDAFADAQVVLVNRAHGRSHDLRADSSVTLAPESETTQFRLLVGSSAFVDDAQEALAPDETTLMPNYPNPFRRATTIEYTLEERQKVRLAIYDVLGRRVQVLADGPKRAGFHRLQWQGEGRDGRPVASGVYFARLVAGSTTQTERLVVVR
;
A
#
# COMPACT_ATOMS: atom_id res chain seq x y z
N ARG A 1 26.91 -31.88 13.15
CA ARG A 1 26.89 -33.24 13.76
C ARG A 1 25.46 -33.49 14.23
N PRO A 2 24.87 -34.65 13.98
CA PRO A 2 23.57 -34.96 14.52
C PRO A 2 23.67 -35.17 16.03
N ASP A 3 22.77 -34.53 16.75
CA ASP A 3 22.63 -34.71 18.20
C ASP A 3 21.96 -36.05 18.47
N SER A 4 22.63 -36.93 19.21
CA SER A 4 22.25 -38.33 19.40
C SER A 4 21.48 -38.50 20.70
N ALA A 5 20.26 -38.05 20.76
CA ALA A 5 19.32 -38.48 21.79
C ALA A 5 17.91 -38.46 21.24
N ALA A 6 17.33 -39.63 20.92
CA ALA A 6 15.90 -39.97 20.70
C ALA A 6 14.96 -38.93 20.02
N SER A 7 15.48 -37.82 19.47
CA SER A 7 14.78 -36.82 18.72
C SER A 7 15.05 -37.02 17.22
N THR A 8 14.10 -36.75 16.37
CA THR A 8 14.26 -36.70 14.92
C THR A 8 15.52 -35.92 14.58
N PRO A 9 16.46 -36.45 13.78
CA PRO A 9 17.68 -35.70 13.44
C PRO A 9 17.31 -34.41 12.75
N VAL A 10 17.98 -33.33 13.11
CA VAL A 10 17.76 -31.97 12.56
C VAL A 10 19.08 -31.37 12.12
N TYR A 11 19.03 -30.52 11.13
CA TYR A 11 20.12 -29.60 10.78
C TYR A 11 19.78 -28.20 11.25
N ARG A 12 20.79 -27.40 11.64
CA ARG A 12 20.60 -26.04 12.14
C ARG A 12 21.36 -25.07 11.27
N ILE A 13 20.66 -24.08 10.71
CA ILE A 13 21.23 -23.00 9.94
C ILE A 13 21.22 -21.74 10.83
N PRO A 14 22.37 -21.19 11.20
CA PRO A 14 22.41 -19.92 11.92
C PRO A 14 21.81 -18.80 11.06
N LEU A 15 20.99 -17.96 11.65
CA LEU A 15 20.40 -16.80 11.01
C LEU A 15 21.06 -15.52 11.54
N GLN A 16 21.07 -14.50 10.69
CA GLN A 16 21.43 -13.13 11.05
C GLN A 16 20.17 -12.27 11.01
N ASP A 17 20.21 -11.14 11.71
CA ASP A 17 19.15 -10.15 11.63
C ASP A 17 18.85 -9.76 10.18
N GLY A 18 17.57 -9.78 9.82
CA GLY A 18 17.12 -9.42 8.49
C GLY A 18 17.05 -10.61 7.51
N TRP A 19 17.33 -10.34 6.25
CA TRP A 19 17.24 -11.33 5.18
C TRP A 19 18.46 -12.22 5.12
N ASN A 20 18.25 -13.52 5.14
CA ASN A 20 19.26 -14.54 5.02
C ASN A 20 19.15 -15.24 3.65
N ALA A 21 20.26 -15.35 2.94
CA ALA A 21 20.37 -16.25 1.80
C ALA A 21 20.74 -17.64 2.34
N ILE A 22 19.87 -18.61 2.15
CA ILE A 22 20.04 -19.96 2.69
C ILE A 22 19.90 -21.02 1.57
N SER A 23 20.50 -22.17 1.77
CA SER A 23 20.30 -23.36 0.94
C SER A 23 19.94 -24.55 1.82
N ASN A 24 19.20 -25.50 1.27
CA ASN A 24 18.91 -26.74 1.98
C ASN A 24 20.24 -27.51 2.18
N PRO A 25 20.63 -27.82 3.40
CA PRO A 25 21.87 -28.57 3.64
C PRO A 25 21.75 -30.08 3.43
N LEU A 26 20.55 -30.57 3.12
CA LEU A 26 20.25 -32.00 2.98
C LEU A 26 20.23 -32.41 1.51
N GLU A 27 20.54 -33.69 1.26
CA GLU A 27 20.46 -34.29 -0.09
C GLU A 27 19.03 -34.59 -0.55
N THR A 28 18.04 -34.27 0.27
CA THR A 28 16.63 -34.51 0.01
C THR A 28 15.82 -33.24 0.19
N ASP A 29 14.74 -33.13 -0.56
CA ASP A 29 13.78 -32.08 -0.42
C ASP A 29 13.09 -32.10 0.95
N VAL A 30 12.84 -30.92 1.49
CA VAL A 30 12.08 -30.74 2.73
C VAL A 30 10.89 -29.84 2.44
N SER A 31 9.69 -30.27 2.83
CA SER A 31 8.55 -29.36 2.71
C SER A 31 8.73 -28.17 3.63
N TRP A 32 8.42 -26.96 3.14
CA TRP A 32 8.55 -25.77 3.96
C TRP A 32 7.64 -25.81 5.20
N SER A 33 6.47 -26.44 5.09
CA SER A 33 5.59 -26.66 6.24
C SER A 33 6.23 -27.52 7.35
N ALA A 34 7.08 -28.47 7.01
CA ALA A 34 7.82 -29.25 8.00
C ALA A 34 8.90 -28.41 8.69
N VAL A 35 9.56 -27.52 7.94
CA VAL A 35 10.52 -26.57 8.50
C VAL A 35 9.79 -25.61 9.44
N GLN A 36 8.66 -25.04 9.02
CA GLN A 36 7.85 -24.14 9.85
C GLN A 36 7.41 -24.83 11.16
N ALA A 37 6.95 -26.08 11.10
CA ALA A 37 6.54 -26.83 12.28
C ALA A 37 7.70 -27.12 13.24
N ALA A 38 8.93 -27.24 12.73
CA ALA A 38 10.15 -27.45 13.55
C ALA A 38 10.70 -26.16 14.17
N ASN A 39 10.13 -25.00 13.82
CA ASN A 39 10.55 -23.68 14.28
C ASN A 39 9.39 -22.91 14.94
N ASP A 40 8.76 -23.56 15.92
CA ASP A 40 7.63 -23.01 16.70
C ASP A 40 6.44 -22.50 15.84
N GLY A 41 6.33 -23.07 14.61
CA GLY A 41 5.26 -22.71 13.70
C GLY A 41 5.46 -21.36 13.02
N THR A 42 6.72 -20.92 12.81
CA THR A 42 6.96 -19.69 12.01
C THR A 42 6.08 -19.71 10.77
N ASN A 43 5.43 -18.60 10.49
CA ASN A 43 4.56 -18.47 9.34
C ASN A 43 5.20 -17.66 8.20
N GLN A 44 6.50 -17.35 8.32
CA GLN A 44 7.26 -16.66 7.29
C GLN A 44 7.48 -17.53 6.06
N ALA A 45 7.44 -16.89 4.88
CA ALA A 45 7.60 -17.59 3.62
C ALA A 45 9.09 -17.76 3.25
N LEU A 46 9.40 -18.89 2.60
CA LEU A 46 10.66 -19.07 1.90
C LEU A 46 10.50 -18.52 0.47
N TYR A 47 11.45 -17.73 -0.01
CA TYR A 47 11.40 -17.15 -1.34
C TYR A 47 12.53 -17.65 -2.22
N ARG A 48 12.22 -17.86 -3.50
CA ARG A 48 13.20 -18.07 -4.57
C ARG A 48 13.16 -16.85 -5.50
N TYR A 49 14.31 -16.50 -6.08
CA TYR A 49 14.43 -15.47 -7.11
C TYR A 49 14.91 -16.09 -8.42
N ASP A 50 14.08 -16.01 -9.46
CA ASP A 50 14.37 -16.44 -10.82
C ASP A 50 14.08 -15.36 -11.88
N GLY A 51 14.17 -14.10 -11.46
CA GLY A 51 13.67 -12.93 -12.18
C GLY A 51 12.48 -12.30 -11.48
N ASN A 52 11.72 -13.12 -10.74
CA ASN A 52 10.65 -12.73 -9.85
C ASN A 52 10.84 -13.33 -8.46
N TRP A 53 10.19 -12.73 -7.46
CA TRP A 53 10.19 -13.23 -6.10
C TRP A 53 8.99 -14.15 -5.86
N ASP A 54 9.21 -15.46 -5.93
CA ASP A 54 8.15 -16.44 -5.71
C ASP A 54 8.27 -17.11 -4.34
N PRO A 55 7.18 -17.14 -3.56
CA PRO A 55 7.15 -17.96 -2.37
C PRO A 55 7.11 -19.43 -2.78
N VAL A 56 7.96 -20.25 -2.16
CA VAL A 56 8.05 -21.68 -2.45
C VAL A 56 7.56 -22.49 -1.27
N THR A 57 7.07 -23.69 -1.55
CA THR A 57 6.58 -24.66 -0.55
C THR A 57 7.54 -25.82 -0.32
N THR A 58 8.61 -25.89 -1.11
CA THR A 58 9.65 -26.91 -1.03
C THR A 58 11.01 -26.23 -0.87
N PHE A 59 11.76 -26.67 0.11
CA PHE A 59 13.16 -26.35 0.31
C PHE A 59 13.95 -27.47 -0.38
N ALA A 60 14.23 -27.25 -1.67
CA ALA A 60 14.80 -28.26 -2.55
C ALA A 60 16.19 -28.71 -2.08
N SER A 61 16.58 -29.92 -2.40
CA SER A 61 17.80 -30.56 -1.93
C SER A 61 19.08 -29.81 -2.31
N ALA A 62 20.14 -30.01 -1.54
CA ALA A 62 21.46 -29.44 -1.86
C ALA A 62 21.97 -29.80 -3.25
N ALA A 63 21.52 -30.93 -3.80
CA ALA A 63 21.91 -31.40 -5.13
C ALA A 63 21.39 -30.48 -6.26
N GLU A 64 20.31 -29.74 -6.03
CA GLU A 64 19.74 -28.80 -7.00
C GLU A 64 20.49 -27.46 -7.03
N GLY A 65 21.30 -27.17 -6.00
CA GLY A 65 22.12 -25.97 -5.93
C GLY A 65 21.35 -24.65 -5.85
N GLU A 66 20.09 -24.72 -5.43
CA GLU A 66 19.23 -23.53 -5.32
C GLU A 66 19.52 -22.72 -4.05
N ALA A 67 19.44 -21.39 -4.19
CA ALA A 67 19.49 -20.45 -3.09
C ALA A 67 18.10 -19.86 -2.82
N TYR A 68 17.79 -19.74 -1.56
CA TYR A 68 16.53 -19.20 -1.07
C TYR A 68 16.77 -18.02 -0.14
N TYR A 69 15.73 -17.20 0.02
CA TYR A 69 15.75 -16.06 0.91
C TYR A 69 14.68 -16.24 1.99
N PHE A 70 15.12 -16.14 3.23
CA PHE A 70 14.29 -16.29 4.41
C PHE A 70 14.57 -15.17 5.41
N ARG A 71 13.53 -14.71 6.10
CA ARG A 71 13.64 -13.77 7.18
C ARG A 71 12.64 -14.12 8.28
N ASP A 72 13.13 -14.20 9.49
CA ASP A 72 12.33 -14.23 10.70
C ASP A 72 13.16 -13.56 11.79
N ASP A 73 12.69 -12.42 12.31
CA ASP A 73 13.43 -11.62 13.29
C ASP A 73 13.27 -12.17 14.73
N GLN A 74 12.57 -13.31 14.89
CA GLN A 74 12.39 -14.01 16.16
C GLN A 74 13.26 -15.28 16.27
N LEU A 75 13.90 -15.69 15.18
CA LEU A 75 14.69 -16.90 15.12
C LEU A 75 16.19 -16.55 14.93
N ASP A 76 17.03 -16.99 15.86
CA ASP A 76 18.49 -16.96 15.71
C ASP A 76 19.02 -18.14 14.90
N THR A 77 18.21 -19.19 14.73
CA THR A 77 18.58 -20.43 14.07
C THR A 77 17.37 -21.05 13.41
N LEU A 78 17.49 -21.41 12.12
CA LEU A 78 16.50 -22.19 11.41
C LEU A 78 16.79 -23.69 11.56
N VAL A 79 15.83 -24.43 12.11
CA VAL A 79 15.89 -25.87 12.26
C VAL A 79 15.30 -26.53 11.01
N VAL A 80 16.09 -27.34 10.30
CA VAL A 80 15.67 -28.12 9.13
C VAL A 80 15.56 -29.59 9.55
N PRO A 81 14.34 -30.15 9.61
CA PRO A 81 14.16 -31.53 10.00
C PRO A 81 14.61 -32.47 8.87
N TYR A 82 15.28 -33.59 9.23
CA TYR A 82 15.49 -34.67 8.27
C TYR A 82 14.14 -35.30 7.93
N PRO A 83 13.81 -35.50 6.64
CA PRO A 83 12.63 -36.25 6.26
C PRO A 83 12.76 -37.65 6.84
N SER A 84 11.91 -38.01 7.78
CA SER A 84 11.81 -39.42 8.21
C SER A 84 11.37 -40.23 7.00
N ALA A 85 12.04 -41.35 6.72
CA ALA A 85 11.62 -42.28 5.69
C ALA A 85 10.13 -42.61 5.89
N GLN A 86 9.27 -42.02 5.06
CA GLN A 86 7.83 -42.17 5.23
C GLN A 86 7.41 -43.58 4.87
N THR A 87 7.02 -44.35 5.85
CA THR A 87 5.95 -45.31 5.64
C THR A 87 4.73 -44.52 5.17
N ASN A 88 4.28 -44.83 3.93
CA ASN A 88 3.05 -44.33 3.35
C ASN A 88 1.86 -44.62 4.29
N GLN A 89 1.57 -43.74 5.18
CA GLN A 89 0.28 -43.60 5.82
C GLN A 89 -0.18 -42.16 5.64
N SER A 90 -1.05 -41.98 4.67
CA SER A 90 -1.96 -40.83 4.64
C SER A 90 -2.70 -40.78 5.99
N ARG A 91 -2.08 -40.19 6.99
CA ARG A 91 -2.80 -39.63 8.10
C ARG A 91 -3.43 -38.35 7.60
N THR A 92 -4.67 -38.50 7.16
CA THR A 92 -5.62 -37.41 7.21
C THR A 92 -5.64 -36.95 8.66
N VAL A 93 -4.76 -36.02 9.01
CA VAL A 93 -4.99 -35.18 10.16
C VAL A 93 -6.25 -34.41 9.77
N ALA A 94 -7.38 -34.83 10.34
CA ALA A 94 -8.55 -34.04 10.41
C ALA A 94 -8.13 -32.78 11.19
N GLY A 95 -7.47 -31.85 10.48
CA GLY A 95 -7.29 -30.51 10.93
C GLY A 95 -8.70 -30.02 11.18
N GLN A 96 -9.01 -29.74 12.43
CA GLN A 96 -10.15 -28.92 12.76
C GLN A 96 -10.02 -27.70 11.85
N LYS A 97 -10.82 -27.73 10.78
CA LYS A 97 -11.13 -26.57 9.99
C LYS A 97 -11.83 -25.65 10.97
N ARG A 98 -11.04 -24.83 11.67
CA ARG A 98 -11.58 -23.62 12.24
C ARG A 98 -12.15 -22.89 11.03
N THR A 99 -13.46 -22.98 10.87
CA THR A 99 -14.25 -22.05 10.09
C THR A 99 -14.27 -20.73 10.87
N SER A 100 -13.11 -20.16 11.08
CA SER A 100 -13.00 -18.74 11.28
C SER A 100 -13.40 -18.14 9.93
N ALA A 101 -14.43 -17.32 9.92
CA ALA A 101 -14.72 -16.47 8.78
C ALA A 101 -13.37 -15.87 8.35
N ALA A 102 -13.01 -16.02 7.07
CA ALA A 102 -11.72 -15.54 6.60
C ALA A 102 -11.61 -14.06 6.99
N ALA A 103 -10.53 -13.72 7.70
CA ALA A 103 -10.30 -12.35 8.13
C ALA A 103 -10.41 -11.40 6.93
N PRO A 104 -11.14 -10.27 7.02
CA PRO A 104 -11.27 -9.34 5.93
C PRO A 104 -9.88 -8.87 5.50
N THR A 105 -9.56 -9.08 4.23
CA THR A 105 -8.23 -8.82 3.67
C THR A 105 -8.35 -8.09 2.34
N LEU A 106 -7.57 -7.02 2.21
CA LEU A 106 -7.39 -6.22 1.00
C LEU A 106 -6.03 -6.54 0.38
N ALA A 107 -5.97 -6.67 -0.93
CA ALA A 107 -4.72 -6.72 -1.69
C ALA A 107 -4.59 -5.48 -2.58
N LEU A 108 -3.45 -4.78 -2.47
CA LEU A 108 -3.06 -3.70 -3.36
C LEU A 108 -2.00 -4.22 -4.33
N HIS A 109 -2.23 -4.03 -5.62
CA HIS A 109 -1.35 -4.44 -6.71
C HIS A 109 -0.75 -3.21 -7.37
N ALA A 110 0.57 -3.14 -7.49
CA ALA A 110 1.23 -2.19 -8.37
C ALA A 110 1.32 -2.81 -9.77
N VAL A 111 0.65 -2.22 -10.74
CA VAL A 111 0.50 -2.73 -12.11
C VAL A 111 1.11 -1.74 -13.09
N GLN A 112 1.88 -2.24 -14.06
CA GLN A 112 2.42 -1.48 -15.18
C GLN A 112 2.18 -2.27 -16.46
N ASP A 113 1.64 -1.63 -17.49
CA ASP A 113 1.36 -2.23 -18.82
C ASP A 113 0.56 -3.54 -18.78
N GLY A 114 -0.24 -3.72 -17.73
CA GLY A 114 -1.05 -4.93 -17.48
C GLY A 114 -0.36 -5.96 -16.58
N ASP A 115 0.92 -5.84 -16.34
CA ASP A 115 1.69 -6.76 -15.48
C ASP A 115 1.69 -6.32 -14.02
N THR A 116 1.46 -7.26 -13.11
CA THR A 116 1.53 -7.01 -11.67
C THR A 116 2.98 -7.12 -11.18
N LEU A 117 3.60 -5.97 -10.91
CA LEU A 117 4.99 -5.91 -10.44
C LEU A 117 5.14 -6.22 -8.96
N SER A 118 4.16 -5.86 -8.16
CA SER A 118 4.20 -6.05 -6.70
C SER A 118 2.81 -6.13 -6.10
N THR A 119 2.68 -6.93 -5.05
CA THR A 119 1.44 -7.05 -4.27
C THR A 119 1.73 -6.89 -2.79
N ALA A 120 0.92 -6.07 -2.11
CA ALA A 120 0.91 -5.93 -0.67
C ALA A 120 -0.50 -6.20 -0.12
N ARG A 121 -0.62 -6.85 1.05
CA ARG A 121 -1.90 -7.19 1.68
C ARG A 121 -2.04 -6.53 3.03
N ALA A 122 -3.24 -6.06 3.33
CA ALA A 122 -3.60 -5.61 4.67
C ALA A 122 -4.88 -6.31 5.11
N GLY A 123 -5.03 -6.56 6.39
CA GLY A 123 -6.21 -7.23 6.91
C GLY A 123 -6.49 -6.94 8.37
N LEU A 124 -7.72 -7.24 8.79
CA LEU A 124 -8.12 -7.19 10.19
C LEU A 124 -8.18 -8.64 10.72
N LEU A 125 -7.39 -8.94 11.74
CA LEU A 125 -7.26 -10.28 12.30
C LEU A 125 -7.34 -10.23 13.82
N ASP A 126 -8.24 -11.05 14.39
CA ASP A 126 -8.34 -11.19 15.84
C ASP A 126 -7.02 -11.73 16.41
N GLY A 127 -6.50 -11.03 17.41
CA GLY A 127 -5.24 -11.38 18.06
C GLY A 127 -3.98 -10.80 17.40
N ALA A 128 -4.11 -10.10 16.25
CA ALA A 128 -3.02 -9.30 15.72
C ALA A 128 -2.75 -8.07 16.61
N ALA A 129 -1.50 -7.57 16.62
CA ALA A 129 -1.14 -6.32 17.27
C ALA A 129 -1.32 -5.13 16.31
N ALA A 130 -1.36 -3.91 16.85
CA ALA A 130 -1.35 -2.70 16.02
C ALA A 130 0.03 -2.40 15.40
N GLY A 131 1.10 -3.01 15.93
CA GLY A 131 2.47 -2.95 15.41
C GLY A 131 2.91 -4.28 14.82
N LEU A 132 4.22 -4.44 14.65
CA LEU A 132 4.80 -5.68 14.13
C LEU A 132 4.57 -6.86 15.07
N ASP A 133 4.00 -7.94 14.52
CA ASP A 133 3.84 -9.20 15.24
C ASP A 133 3.99 -10.44 14.32
N SER A 134 3.76 -11.63 14.90
CA SER A 134 3.89 -12.91 14.18
C SER A 134 2.83 -13.13 13.10
N THR A 135 1.79 -12.32 13.01
CA THR A 135 0.78 -12.40 11.93
C THR A 135 1.24 -11.71 10.65
N ASP A 136 2.18 -10.79 10.76
CA ASP A 136 2.75 -10.05 9.65
C ASP A 136 3.68 -10.91 8.78
N ARG A 137 3.83 -10.51 7.53
CA ARG A 137 4.69 -11.21 6.57
C ARG A 137 5.71 -10.26 5.98
N TYR A 138 6.99 -10.58 6.14
CA TYR A 138 8.04 -9.84 5.49
C TYR A 138 7.94 -9.94 3.97
N GLY A 139 8.21 -8.82 3.30
CA GLY A 139 8.37 -8.81 1.86
C GLY A 139 9.83 -9.10 1.47
N PRO A 140 10.10 -9.79 0.35
CA PRO A 140 11.46 -10.02 -0.13
C PRO A 140 12.19 -8.71 -0.37
N PRO A 141 13.55 -8.71 -0.38
CA PRO A 141 14.34 -7.51 -0.65
C PRO A 141 13.93 -6.86 -1.97
N GLY A 142 13.68 -5.55 -1.97
CA GLY A 142 13.23 -4.80 -3.16
C GLY A 142 14.36 -4.41 -4.13
N TYR A 143 15.50 -5.13 -4.14
CA TYR A 143 16.68 -4.74 -4.92
C TYR A 143 16.60 -5.14 -6.39
N PHE A 144 15.70 -6.04 -6.77
CA PHE A 144 15.70 -6.72 -8.08
C PHE A 144 14.40 -6.54 -8.87
N GLY A 145 13.64 -5.50 -8.68
CA GLY A 145 12.37 -5.33 -9.40
C GLY A 145 12.09 -3.89 -9.77
N GLY A 146 11.31 -3.66 -10.84
CA GLY A 146 10.96 -2.34 -11.34
C GLY A 146 10.16 -1.50 -10.36
N ALA A 147 9.21 -2.10 -9.62
CA ALA A 147 8.45 -1.43 -8.58
C ALA A 147 8.23 -2.35 -7.37
N SER A 148 8.19 -1.79 -6.18
CA SER A 148 7.87 -2.55 -4.98
C SER A 148 6.88 -1.80 -4.09
N LEU A 149 5.83 -2.51 -3.65
CA LEU A 149 4.80 -2.01 -2.76
C LEU A 149 4.90 -2.77 -1.44
N ARG A 150 5.05 -2.06 -0.31
CA ARG A 150 5.24 -2.65 1.01
C ARG A 150 4.50 -1.87 2.07
N PHE A 151 3.84 -2.57 2.97
CA PHE A 151 3.41 -1.98 4.24
C PHE A 151 4.60 -1.75 5.15
N LEU A 152 4.48 -0.78 6.03
CA LEU A 152 5.51 -0.41 7.00
C LEU A 152 4.94 -0.60 8.40
N ALA A 153 5.58 -1.40 9.22
CA ALA A 153 5.27 -1.53 10.63
C ALA A 153 6.47 -1.11 11.48
N ASP A 154 6.22 -0.46 12.59
CA ASP A 154 7.25 -0.11 13.55
C ASP A 154 7.56 -1.33 14.42
N GLY A 155 8.84 -1.73 14.48
CA GLY A 155 9.39 -2.69 15.42
C GLY A 155 10.18 -1.99 16.52
N GLU A 156 10.76 -2.75 17.46
CA GLU A 156 11.45 -2.19 18.63
C GLU A 156 12.57 -1.21 18.25
N ASP A 157 13.37 -1.52 17.23
CA ASP A 157 14.53 -0.71 16.84
C ASP A 157 14.45 -0.11 15.44
N ARG A 158 13.49 -0.52 14.61
CA ARG A 158 13.42 -0.10 13.20
C ARG A 158 12.05 -0.33 12.58
N ARG A 159 11.82 0.35 11.46
CA ARG A 159 10.64 0.17 10.63
C ARG A 159 10.81 -0.97 9.64
N HIS A 160 9.87 -1.91 9.64
CA HIS A 160 9.89 -3.11 8.80
C HIS A 160 9.07 -2.93 7.54
N ALA A 161 9.53 -3.54 6.45
CA ALA A 161 8.84 -3.56 5.15
C ALA A 161 8.13 -4.91 4.97
N LEU A 162 6.80 -4.91 4.96
CA LEU A 162 5.96 -6.09 5.00
C LEU A 162 5.25 -6.31 3.65
N ARG A 163 5.15 -7.55 3.23
CA ARG A 163 4.26 -7.97 2.14
C ARG A 163 2.81 -8.10 2.61
N ALA A 164 2.60 -8.45 3.86
CA ALA A 164 1.30 -8.43 4.48
C ALA A 164 1.39 -7.86 5.89
N ALA A 165 0.47 -6.95 6.23
CA ALA A 165 0.31 -6.33 7.53
C ALA A 165 -1.10 -6.61 8.05
N PHE A 166 -1.19 -7.04 9.31
CA PHE A 166 -2.45 -7.30 9.97
C PHE A 166 -2.57 -6.44 11.22
N ALA A 167 -3.79 -6.05 11.53
CA ALA A 167 -4.11 -5.29 12.73
C ALA A 167 -5.34 -5.88 13.41
N PRO A 168 -5.55 -5.66 14.71
CA PRO A 168 -6.76 -6.09 15.38
C PRO A 168 -7.96 -5.33 14.80
N PRO A 169 -9.16 -5.93 14.72
CA PRO A 169 -10.36 -5.19 14.40
C PRO A 169 -10.60 -4.14 15.47
N GLY A 170 -10.47 -2.87 15.09
CA GLY A 170 -10.73 -1.73 15.99
C GLY A 170 -12.19 -1.31 15.95
N SER A 171 -12.67 -0.68 17.03
CA SER A 171 -14.06 -0.19 17.10
C SER A 171 -14.36 0.93 16.11
N GLU A 172 -13.35 1.69 15.69
CA GLU A 172 -13.48 2.85 14.80
C GLU A 172 -12.78 2.64 13.46
N GLY A 173 -11.57 2.06 13.45
CA GLY A 173 -10.82 1.80 12.25
C GLY A 173 -9.35 1.52 12.49
N GLN A 174 -8.62 1.25 11.39
CA GLN A 174 -7.18 0.98 11.37
C GLN A 174 -6.51 1.75 10.24
N ALA A 175 -5.24 2.13 10.47
CA ALA A 175 -4.39 2.82 9.50
C ALA A 175 -3.13 1.99 9.25
N PHE A 176 -2.80 1.80 7.97
CA PHE A 176 -1.60 1.07 7.54
C PHE A 176 -0.72 1.99 6.72
N ASP A 177 0.51 2.21 7.16
CA ASP A 177 1.50 2.94 6.36
C ASP A 177 2.02 2.06 5.22
N LEU A 178 2.12 2.64 4.03
CA LEU A 178 2.47 1.96 2.80
C LEU A 178 3.54 2.75 2.04
N ARG A 179 4.51 2.05 1.47
CA ARG A 179 5.56 2.63 0.63
C ARG A 179 5.57 1.97 -0.74
N LEU A 180 5.49 2.79 -1.77
CA LEU A 180 5.76 2.42 -3.15
C LEU A 180 7.18 2.91 -3.51
N ARG A 181 8.02 2.01 -4.02
CA ARG A 181 9.26 2.37 -4.73
C ARG A 181 9.07 2.06 -6.20
N ALA A 182 9.36 3.04 -7.03
CA ALA A 182 9.33 2.92 -8.49
C ALA A 182 10.27 3.99 -9.07
N ALA A 183 10.71 3.80 -10.30
CA ALA A 183 11.45 4.87 -10.99
C ALA A 183 10.55 6.11 -11.14
N PRO A 184 11.10 7.33 -11.01
CA PRO A 184 10.34 8.55 -11.26
C PRO A 184 9.71 8.56 -12.66
N ASP A 185 8.57 9.23 -12.78
CA ASP A 185 7.78 9.37 -14.02
C ASP A 185 7.26 8.05 -14.63
N THR A 186 7.46 6.92 -13.95
CA THR A 186 6.88 5.65 -14.35
C THR A 186 5.38 5.67 -14.10
N VAL A 187 4.57 5.49 -15.15
CA VAL A 187 3.11 5.39 -14.99
C VAL A 187 2.75 4.03 -14.42
N LEU A 188 2.16 4.02 -13.24
CA LEU A 188 1.72 2.83 -12.51
C LEU A 188 0.24 2.95 -12.14
N THR A 189 -0.44 1.82 -12.07
CA THR A 189 -1.78 1.72 -11.49
C THR A 189 -1.70 0.93 -10.17
N LEU A 190 -2.17 1.54 -9.07
CA LEU A 190 -2.45 0.81 -7.84
C LEU A 190 -3.88 0.31 -7.91
N ALA A 191 -4.06 -1.01 -8.01
CA ALA A 191 -5.36 -1.67 -8.07
C ALA A 191 -5.65 -2.41 -6.77
N ALA A 192 -6.82 -2.17 -6.17
CA ALA A 192 -7.28 -2.80 -4.95
C ALA A 192 -8.21 -3.99 -5.26
N ARG A 193 -8.05 -5.09 -4.52
CA ARG A 193 -8.95 -6.24 -4.55
C ARG A 193 -9.33 -6.65 -3.13
N GLY A 194 -10.55 -7.13 -2.96
CA GLY A 194 -11.05 -7.54 -1.64
C GLY A 194 -11.60 -6.38 -0.80
N VAL A 195 -11.85 -5.21 -1.40
CA VAL A 195 -12.43 -4.05 -0.73
C VAL A 195 -13.80 -4.39 -0.13
N ASP A 196 -14.58 -5.24 -0.80
CA ASP A 196 -15.91 -5.66 -0.35
C ASP A 196 -15.90 -6.48 0.95
N ALA A 197 -14.75 -7.07 1.32
CA ALA A 197 -14.60 -7.78 2.57
C ALA A 197 -14.75 -6.89 3.82
N PHE A 198 -14.66 -5.56 3.65
CA PHE A 198 -14.80 -4.55 4.70
C PHE A 198 -16.19 -3.87 4.64
N ALA A 199 -17.27 -4.66 4.62
CA ALA A 199 -18.63 -4.28 4.22
C ALA A 199 -19.13 -2.91 4.68
N ASP A 200 -18.91 -2.52 5.96
CA ASP A 200 -19.42 -1.30 6.57
C ASP A 200 -18.35 -0.21 6.78
N ALA A 201 -17.10 -0.46 6.36
CA ALA A 201 -16.00 0.46 6.53
C ALA A 201 -15.72 1.26 5.25
N GLN A 202 -15.30 2.50 5.38
CA GLN A 202 -14.63 3.21 4.30
C GLN A 202 -13.22 2.62 4.11
N VAL A 203 -12.76 2.57 2.86
CA VAL A 203 -11.41 2.11 2.50
C VAL A 203 -10.79 3.19 1.63
N VAL A 204 -9.90 3.96 2.23
CA VAL A 204 -9.33 5.16 1.59
C VAL A 204 -7.81 5.06 1.55
N LEU A 205 -7.24 5.29 0.37
CA LEU A 205 -5.80 5.40 0.17
C LEU A 205 -5.41 6.89 0.13
N VAL A 206 -4.55 7.32 1.05
CA VAL A 206 -4.08 8.70 1.13
C VAL A 206 -2.62 8.77 0.69
N ASN A 207 -2.32 9.59 -0.32
CA ASN A 207 -0.94 9.95 -0.66
C ASN A 207 -0.45 10.99 0.34
N ARG A 208 0.59 10.64 1.12
CA ARG A 208 1.08 11.49 2.22
C ARG A 208 1.83 12.74 1.75
N ALA A 209 2.40 12.70 0.53
CA ALA A 209 3.15 13.85 0.00
C ALA A 209 2.23 15.04 -0.32
N HIS A 210 1.00 14.75 -0.76
CA HIS A 210 0.07 15.78 -1.24
C HIS A 210 -1.26 15.80 -0.49
N GLY A 211 -1.47 14.91 0.51
CA GLY A 211 -2.76 14.77 1.20
C GLY A 211 -3.91 14.30 0.30
N ARG A 212 -3.59 13.82 -0.93
CA ARG A 212 -4.61 13.36 -1.89
C ARG A 212 -5.18 12.03 -1.42
N SER A 213 -6.49 11.98 -1.23
CA SER A 213 -7.22 10.77 -0.87
C SER A 213 -7.95 10.17 -2.07
N HIS A 214 -8.05 8.84 -2.08
CA HIS A 214 -8.75 8.06 -3.09
C HIS A 214 -9.62 7.01 -2.39
N ASP A 215 -10.94 7.09 -2.61
CA ASP A 215 -11.88 6.09 -2.10
C ASP A 215 -11.84 4.84 -2.98
N LEU A 216 -11.27 3.76 -2.43
CA LEU A 216 -11.11 2.49 -3.12
C LEU A 216 -12.42 1.71 -3.31
N ARG A 217 -13.52 2.13 -2.67
CA ARG A 217 -14.86 1.58 -2.92
C ARG A 217 -15.53 2.23 -4.12
N ALA A 218 -15.33 3.54 -4.29
CA ALA A 218 -15.86 4.28 -5.43
C ALA A 218 -15.12 3.96 -6.73
N ASP A 219 -13.78 3.85 -6.64
CA ASP A 219 -12.92 3.42 -7.73
C ASP A 219 -11.79 2.58 -7.14
N SER A 220 -11.76 1.29 -7.47
CA SER A 220 -10.79 0.32 -6.95
C SER A 220 -9.38 0.49 -7.51
N SER A 221 -9.13 1.52 -8.32
CA SER A 221 -7.82 1.76 -8.92
C SER A 221 -7.45 3.23 -8.98
N VAL A 222 -6.16 3.52 -8.83
CA VAL A 222 -5.61 4.86 -9.00
C VAL A 222 -4.35 4.80 -9.85
N THR A 223 -4.33 5.56 -10.95
CA THR A 223 -3.14 5.72 -11.78
C THR A 223 -2.32 6.90 -11.28
N LEU A 224 -1.02 6.69 -11.16
CA LEU A 224 -0.07 7.68 -10.67
C LEU A 224 1.27 7.59 -11.41
N ALA A 225 1.98 8.69 -11.47
CA ALA A 225 3.37 8.78 -11.89
C ALA A 225 4.16 9.34 -10.70
N PRO A 226 4.95 8.53 -9.99
CA PRO A 226 5.74 9.01 -8.86
C PRO A 226 6.74 10.09 -9.29
N GLU A 227 6.77 11.20 -8.56
CA GLU A 227 7.73 12.28 -8.79
C GLU A 227 9.12 11.96 -8.20
N SER A 228 9.17 10.98 -7.31
CA SER A 228 10.38 10.51 -6.64
C SER A 228 10.43 8.98 -6.59
N GLU A 229 11.62 8.41 -6.38
CA GLU A 229 11.81 6.96 -6.26
C GLU A 229 10.93 6.31 -5.16
N THR A 230 10.54 7.09 -4.17
CA THR A 230 9.74 6.61 -3.05
C THR A 230 8.53 7.49 -2.81
N THR A 231 7.33 6.90 -2.89
CA THR A 231 6.07 7.56 -2.54
C THR A 231 5.45 6.87 -1.33
N GLN A 232 5.03 7.66 -0.34
CA GLN A 232 4.39 7.16 0.87
C GLN A 232 2.87 7.34 0.78
N PHE A 233 2.16 6.30 1.17
CA PHE A 233 0.72 6.30 1.30
C PHE A 233 0.31 5.87 2.71
N ARG A 234 -0.94 6.17 3.07
CA ARG A 234 -1.62 5.57 4.22
C ARG A 234 -2.94 4.99 3.75
N LEU A 235 -3.14 3.71 4.02
CA LEU A 235 -4.41 3.03 3.82
C LEU A 235 -5.21 3.15 5.11
N LEU A 236 -6.41 3.73 5.01
CA LEU A 236 -7.36 3.91 6.10
C LEU A 236 -8.53 2.96 5.88
N VAL A 237 -8.87 2.17 6.90
CA VAL A 237 -10.01 1.26 6.90
C VAL A 237 -10.80 1.48 8.18
N GLY A 238 -12.04 1.97 8.07
CA GLY A 238 -12.82 2.26 9.28
C GLY A 238 -14.12 3.02 9.04
N SER A 239 -14.70 3.52 10.13
CA SER A 239 -15.88 4.38 10.09
C SER A 239 -15.59 5.70 9.36
N SER A 240 -16.63 6.39 8.90
CA SER A 240 -16.45 7.70 8.27
C SER A 240 -15.79 8.70 9.23
N ALA A 241 -16.13 8.67 10.52
CA ALA A 241 -15.53 9.55 11.52
C ALA A 241 -14.02 9.29 11.65
N PHE A 242 -13.61 8.02 11.77
CA PHE A 242 -12.19 7.65 11.83
C PHE A 242 -11.41 8.10 10.58
N VAL A 243 -11.97 7.85 9.39
CA VAL A 243 -11.32 8.23 8.14
C VAL A 243 -11.21 9.74 8.00
N ASP A 244 -12.24 10.48 8.40
CA ASP A 244 -12.24 11.94 8.40
C ASP A 244 -11.17 12.52 9.33
N ASP A 245 -11.08 12.04 10.57
CA ASP A 245 -10.08 12.48 11.55
C ASP A 245 -8.65 12.13 11.10
N ALA A 246 -8.48 10.90 10.57
CA ALA A 246 -7.17 10.48 10.06
C ALA A 246 -6.73 11.26 8.81
N GLN A 247 -7.66 11.66 7.94
CA GLN A 247 -7.36 12.55 6.81
C GLN A 247 -7.02 13.95 7.26
N GLU A 248 -7.72 14.49 8.26
CA GLU A 248 -7.43 15.81 8.84
C GLU A 248 -6.04 15.84 9.48
N ALA A 249 -5.64 14.76 10.16
CA ALA A 249 -4.28 14.60 10.70
C ALA A 249 -3.17 14.47 9.64
N LEU A 250 -3.53 14.16 8.39
CA LEU A 250 -2.64 14.07 7.22
C LEU A 250 -2.77 15.31 6.31
N ALA A 251 -3.48 16.34 6.75
CA ALA A 251 -3.65 17.55 5.98
C ALA A 251 -2.29 18.21 5.66
N PRO A 252 -2.15 18.85 4.52
CA PRO A 252 -0.98 19.65 4.20
C PRO A 252 -0.80 20.80 5.20
N ASP A 253 0.44 21.14 5.47
CA ASP A 253 0.80 22.23 6.41
C ASP A 253 0.42 23.64 5.88
N GLU A 254 0.00 23.74 4.61
CA GLU A 254 -0.33 25.03 3.98
C GLU A 254 -1.56 24.94 3.06
N THR A 255 -2.34 26.00 3.08
CA THR A 255 -3.40 26.24 2.09
C THR A 255 -2.79 26.80 0.81
N THR A 256 -2.78 26.02 -0.28
CA THR A 256 -2.11 26.37 -1.53
C THR A 256 -2.98 26.07 -2.75
N LEU A 257 -3.07 27.05 -3.69
CA LEU A 257 -3.68 26.85 -5.00
C LEU A 257 -2.58 26.44 -5.99
N MET A 258 -2.71 25.27 -6.59
CA MET A 258 -1.72 24.73 -7.53
C MET A 258 -1.95 25.22 -8.96
N PRO A 259 -0.91 25.25 -9.81
CA PRO A 259 -1.07 25.49 -11.25
C PRO A 259 -2.05 24.49 -11.86
N ASN A 260 -2.94 24.98 -12.73
CA ASN A 260 -3.89 24.12 -13.40
C ASN A 260 -3.24 23.29 -14.53
N TYR A 261 -3.77 22.11 -14.80
CA TYR A 261 -3.30 21.23 -15.86
C TYR A 261 -4.46 20.55 -16.63
N PRO A 262 -4.37 20.54 -17.97
CA PRO A 262 -3.39 21.22 -18.84
C PRO A 262 -3.55 22.74 -18.83
N ASN A 263 -2.45 23.47 -19.11
CA ASN A 263 -2.45 24.91 -19.32
C ASN A 263 -1.35 25.29 -20.34
N PRO A 264 -1.68 25.77 -21.57
CA PRO A 264 -3.02 26.07 -22.07
C PRO A 264 -3.93 24.84 -22.28
N PHE A 265 -5.26 25.06 -22.28
CA PHE A 265 -6.22 24.00 -22.52
C PHE A 265 -7.30 24.38 -23.55
N ARG A 266 -7.96 23.36 -24.15
CA ARG A 266 -8.98 23.53 -25.17
C ARG A 266 -10.41 23.28 -24.68
N ARG A 267 -10.62 22.24 -23.88
CA ARG A 267 -11.95 21.81 -23.42
C ARG A 267 -12.10 21.96 -21.93
N ALA A 268 -11.16 21.39 -21.17
CA ALA A 268 -11.21 21.37 -19.73
C ALA A 268 -9.82 21.46 -19.14
N THR A 269 -9.73 21.99 -17.93
CA THR A 269 -8.54 21.98 -17.10
C THR A 269 -8.89 21.56 -15.68
N THR A 270 -7.97 20.90 -15.03
CA THR A 270 -8.06 20.55 -13.61
C THR A 270 -7.42 21.64 -12.77
N ILE A 271 -8.10 22.07 -11.73
CA ILE A 271 -7.64 23.04 -10.73
C ILE A 271 -7.58 22.30 -9.40
N GLU A 272 -6.42 22.33 -8.77
CA GLU A 272 -6.12 21.64 -7.54
C GLU A 272 -5.71 22.63 -6.45
N TYR A 273 -6.10 22.36 -5.21
CA TYR A 273 -5.69 23.15 -4.05
C TYR A 273 -5.64 22.29 -2.80
N THR A 274 -4.82 22.71 -1.83
CA THR A 274 -4.74 22.12 -0.49
C THR A 274 -5.36 23.06 0.53
N LEU A 275 -5.86 22.47 1.63
CA LEU A 275 -6.32 23.19 2.81
C LEU A 275 -5.63 22.60 4.04
N GLU A 276 -5.02 23.44 4.85
CA GLU A 276 -4.39 23.06 6.13
C GLU A 276 -5.42 22.65 7.18
N GLU A 277 -6.62 23.25 7.14
CA GLU A 277 -7.70 23.00 8.08
C GLU A 277 -9.07 23.07 7.39
N ARG A 278 -10.10 22.57 8.07
CA ARG A 278 -11.49 22.69 7.62
C ARG A 278 -11.92 24.16 7.64
N GLN A 279 -12.24 24.71 6.47
CA GLN A 279 -12.62 26.10 6.35
C GLN A 279 -13.60 26.37 5.21
N LYS A 280 -14.19 27.57 5.20
CA LYS A 280 -15.04 27.99 4.08
C LYS A 280 -14.18 28.40 2.91
N VAL A 281 -14.44 27.79 1.75
CA VAL A 281 -13.71 28.01 0.52
C VAL A 281 -14.62 28.62 -0.54
N ARG A 282 -14.08 29.58 -1.29
CA ARG A 282 -14.63 30.01 -2.58
C ARG A 282 -13.55 29.91 -3.65
N LEU A 283 -13.75 29.04 -4.62
CA LEU A 283 -12.94 28.96 -5.84
C LEU A 283 -13.78 29.46 -7.01
N ALA A 284 -13.34 30.52 -7.66
CA ALA A 284 -14.06 31.12 -8.78
C ALA A 284 -13.11 31.55 -9.90
N ILE A 285 -13.65 31.53 -11.13
CA ILE A 285 -12.95 31.95 -12.34
C ILE A 285 -13.32 33.39 -12.66
N TYR A 286 -12.32 34.18 -13.05
CA TYR A 286 -12.45 35.58 -13.43
C TYR A 286 -11.82 35.82 -14.80
N ASP A 287 -12.34 36.79 -15.54
CA ASP A 287 -11.69 37.33 -16.74
C ASP A 287 -10.66 38.42 -16.40
N VAL A 288 -9.98 38.92 -17.44
CA VAL A 288 -8.94 39.96 -17.29
C VAL A 288 -9.46 41.31 -16.77
N LEU A 289 -10.77 41.55 -16.81
CA LEU A 289 -11.43 42.72 -16.27
C LEU A 289 -11.89 42.49 -14.82
N GLY A 290 -11.59 41.36 -14.22
CA GLY A 290 -12.01 41.00 -12.86
C GLY A 290 -13.48 40.60 -12.75
N ARG A 291 -14.20 40.39 -13.85
CA ARG A 291 -15.59 39.95 -13.84
C ARG A 291 -15.61 38.43 -13.58
N ARG A 292 -16.48 38.00 -12.66
CA ARG A 292 -16.61 36.60 -12.30
C ARG A 292 -17.32 35.81 -13.42
N VAL A 293 -16.60 34.86 -13.98
CA VAL A 293 -17.04 33.99 -15.08
C VAL A 293 -17.85 32.80 -14.54
N GLN A 294 -17.28 32.07 -13.54
CA GLN A 294 -17.94 30.91 -12.94
C GLN A 294 -17.49 30.73 -11.48
N VAL A 295 -18.33 30.08 -10.67
CA VAL A 295 -17.95 29.61 -9.32
C VAL A 295 -17.84 28.09 -9.39
N LEU A 296 -16.68 27.55 -9.01
CA LEU A 296 -16.40 26.11 -9.01
C LEU A 296 -16.66 25.49 -7.64
N ALA A 297 -16.39 26.21 -6.56
CA ALA A 297 -16.70 25.83 -5.21
C ALA A 297 -17.12 27.05 -4.38
N ASP A 298 -18.11 26.88 -3.50
CA ASP A 298 -18.51 27.86 -2.48
C ASP A 298 -19.13 27.13 -1.29
N GLY A 299 -18.46 27.12 -0.16
CA GLY A 299 -18.93 26.45 1.05
C GLY A 299 -17.80 25.83 1.90
N PRO A 300 -18.18 25.19 3.02
CA PRO A 300 -17.19 24.53 3.87
C PRO A 300 -16.55 23.33 3.15
N LYS A 301 -15.24 23.23 3.26
CA LYS A 301 -14.42 22.11 2.78
C LYS A 301 -13.56 21.62 3.93
N ARG A 302 -13.27 20.31 3.93
CA ARG A 302 -12.37 19.69 4.91
C ARG A 302 -10.92 20.04 4.61
N ALA A 303 -10.05 19.86 5.61
CA ALA A 303 -8.60 19.84 5.39
C ALA A 303 -8.22 18.79 4.35
N GLY A 304 -7.06 18.99 3.69
CA GLY A 304 -6.55 18.06 2.68
C GLY A 304 -6.59 18.61 1.26
N PHE A 305 -6.48 17.70 0.32
CA PHE A 305 -6.36 17.98 -1.11
C PHE A 305 -7.73 18.00 -1.80
N HIS A 306 -7.93 19.01 -2.65
CA HIS A 306 -9.16 19.19 -3.42
C HIS A 306 -8.87 19.33 -4.91
N ARG A 307 -9.71 18.69 -5.74
CA ARG A 307 -9.62 18.71 -7.19
C ARG A 307 -10.97 19.08 -7.79
N LEU A 308 -10.95 20.02 -8.73
CA LEU A 308 -12.11 20.47 -9.49
C LEU A 308 -11.77 20.60 -10.96
N GLN A 309 -12.73 20.34 -11.83
CA GLN A 309 -12.55 20.51 -13.25
C GLN A 309 -13.34 21.72 -13.74
N TRP A 310 -12.70 22.58 -14.55
CA TRP A 310 -13.36 23.65 -15.27
C TRP A 310 -13.42 23.33 -16.75
N GLN A 311 -14.65 23.29 -17.31
CA GLN A 311 -14.91 22.97 -18.72
C GLN A 311 -14.69 24.15 -19.68
N GLY A 312 -14.13 25.27 -19.20
CA GLY A 312 -14.00 26.47 -19.99
C GLY A 312 -15.35 27.11 -20.34
N GLU A 313 -16.29 27.04 -19.40
CA GLU A 313 -17.66 27.56 -19.54
C GLU A 313 -17.93 28.70 -18.57
N GLY A 314 -18.82 29.60 -18.97
CA GLY A 314 -19.36 30.66 -18.13
C GLY A 314 -20.54 30.21 -17.28
N ARG A 315 -21.16 31.15 -16.56
CA ARG A 315 -22.35 30.89 -15.70
C ARG A 315 -23.56 30.40 -16.48
N ASP A 316 -23.64 30.75 -17.76
CA ASP A 316 -24.71 30.36 -18.66
C ASP A 316 -24.48 28.99 -19.33
N GLY A 317 -23.42 28.28 -18.94
CA GLY A 317 -23.00 26.99 -19.54
C GLY A 317 -22.43 27.14 -20.95
N ARG A 318 -22.22 28.36 -21.43
CA ARG A 318 -21.62 28.60 -22.73
C ARG A 318 -20.11 28.63 -22.65
N PRO A 319 -19.45 28.09 -23.68
CA PRO A 319 -18.02 28.17 -23.80
C PRO A 319 -17.49 29.62 -23.78
N VAL A 320 -16.47 29.89 -22.99
CA VAL A 320 -15.81 31.21 -22.96
C VAL A 320 -14.89 31.39 -24.16
N ALA A 321 -14.57 32.63 -24.54
CA ALA A 321 -13.64 32.94 -25.63
C ALA A 321 -12.21 32.50 -25.31
N SER A 322 -11.38 32.28 -26.35
CA SER A 322 -9.92 32.13 -26.15
C SER A 322 -9.37 33.33 -25.44
N GLY A 323 -8.50 33.15 -24.47
CA GLY A 323 -7.92 34.24 -23.69
C GLY A 323 -7.37 33.79 -22.35
N VAL A 324 -6.98 34.80 -21.56
CA VAL A 324 -6.46 34.61 -20.21
C VAL A 324 -7.60 34.79 -19.20
N TYR A 325 -7.64 33.86 -18.26
CA TYR A 325 -8.55 33.84 -17.12
C TYR A 325 -7.76 33.62 -15.83
N PHE A 326 -8.39 33.80 -14.70
CA PHE A 326 -7.78 33.63 -13.39
C PHE A 326 -8.68 32.77 -12.51
N ALA A 327 -8.10 31.70 -11.96
CA ALA A 327 -8.70 30.97 -10.85
C ALA A 327 -8.31 31.67 -9.56
N ARG A 328 -9.26 32.07 -8.75
CA ARG A 328 -9.04 32.70 -7.45
C ARG A 328 -9.64 31.83 -6.36
N LEU A 329 -8.77 31.36 -5.48
CA LEU A 329 -9.10 30.67 -4.24
C LEU A 329 -9.15 31.72 -3.11
N VAL A 330 -10.24 31.66 -2.34
CA VAL A 330 -10.38 32.38 -1.06
C VAL A 330 -10.72 31.32 -0.02
N ALA A 331 -9.86 31.14 0.96
CA ALA A 331 -10.00 30.16 2.03
C ALA A 331 -9.57 30.82 3.35
N GLY A 332 -10.53 31.04 4.26
CA GLY A 332 -10.27 31.83 5.48
C GLY A 332 -9.65 33.19 5.18
N SER A 333 -8.46 33.43 5.70
CA SER A 333 -7.67 34.66 5.44
C SER A 333 -6.81 34.58 4.18
N THR A 334 -6.64 33.38 3.61
CA THR A 334 -5.76 33.12 2.45
C THR A 334 -6.50 33.43 1.15
N THR A 335 -5.83 34.18 0.27
CA THR A 335 -6.28 34.43 -1.10
C THR A 335 -5.14 34.19 -2.06
N GLN A 336 -5.34 33.26 -3.01
CA GLN A 336 -4.37 32.93 -4.05
C GLN A 336 -5.02 32.96 -5.43
N THR A 337 -4.19 33.18 -6.46
CA THR A 337 -4.68 33.33 -7.84
C THR A 337 -3.72 32.69 -8.81
N GLU A 338 -4.27 31.85 -9.70
CA GLU A 338 -3.55 31.16 -10.76
C GLU A 338 -4.06 31.58 -12.14
N ARG A 339 -3.14 31.68 -13.10
CA ARG A 339 -3.44 32.08 -14.46
C ARG A 339 -3.80 30.89 -15.33
N LEU A 340 -4.96 30.97 -15.99
CA LEU A 340 -5.49 29.97 -16.91
C LEU A 340 -5.45 30.51 -18.34
N VAL A 341 -5.07 29.68 -19.31
CA VAL A 341 -5.05 30.05 -20.73
C VAL A 341 -5.98 29.12 -21.52
N VAL A 342 -7.06 29.69 -22.07
CA VAL A 342 -8.01 29.00 -22.93
C VAL A 342 -7.59 29.20 -24.38
N VAL A 343 -7.51 28.08 -25.15
CA VAL A 343 -7.23 28.09 -26.59
C VAL A 343 -8.30 27.27 -27.30
N ARG A 344 -8.98 27.89 -28.27
CA ARG A 344 -10.05 27.23 -29.06
C ARG A 344 -9.70 27.25 -30.52
#